data_7eeca1ff7dfd8db0f3cac21b798bd5f1
#
_entry.id   7eeca1ff7dfd8db0f3cac21b798bd5f1
#
_cell.length_a   1.000
_cell.length_b   1.000
_cell.length_c   1.000
_cell.angle_alpha   90.00
_cell.angle_beta   90.00
_cell.angle_gamma   90.00
#
_symmetry.space_group_name_H-M   'P 1'
#
loop_
_entity.id
_entity.type
_entity.pdbx_description
1 polymer ?
#
loop_
_entity_poly.entity_id
_entity_poly.type
_entity_poly.pdbx_seq_one_letter_code
_entity_poly.pdbx_strand_id
1 'polypeptide(L)'
;MAGHEFLKSIEVNYKKAVECLQKTEGKEVYSDELAGQIMTANSTYVVRFGVRLRGTIYTFTGYRSVHSDHFEPVKGGIRYDVEVNQDEVEALAALMTYKCSLVEVPFGGSKGGLEINIRDWTEEELERITRRFTQELAKRDLIHPSQNVPAPDVGTGEREMAWMADEYRKLNPTDLNAWACVTGKPVNKGGIGGRTEATGRGVQYALRAFFDHPNDVKKTGLTPGLKDKRVIVQGLGNVGYHAALFLSNEDGCLITHVIERDGSVINPKGVNIKELREHIFKNGGVKGFEGFVQKGAEILEEDADILIPAAMELVINKGNAEKIKTPLIIEAANGPVSSEADEILTQKGVVIIPDLYANAGGAVSYTHLGAHETVRNLV
;
A
#
# COMPACT_ATOMS: atom_id res chain seq x y z
N MET A 1 5.44 -18.74 4.90
CA MET A 1 4.02 -19.20 4.92
C MET A 1 3.08 -18.03 4.60
N ALA A 2 3.17 -16.87 5.27
CA ALA A 2 2.27 -15.73 5.00
C ALA A 2 2.34 -15.21 3.54
N GLY A 3 3.54 -15.02 2.97
CA GLY A 3 3.68 -14.56 1.58
C GLY A 3 3.03 -15.48 0.55
N HIS A 4 3.14 -16.78 0.73
CA HIS A 4 2.50 -17.77 -0.16
C HIS A 4 0.97 -17.75 -0.04
N GLU A 5 0.42 -17.59 1.17
CA GLU A 5 -1.02 -17.46 1.38
C GLU A 5 -1.55 -16.16 0.77
N PHE A 6 -0.77 -15.08 0.87
CA PHE A 6 -1.11 -13.80 0.27
C PHE A 6 -1.13 -13.86 -1.26
N LEU A 7 -0.10 -14.43 -1.89
CA LEU A 7 -0.06 -14.65 -3.34
C LEU A 7 -1.26 -15.48 -3.80
N LYS A 8 -1.54 -16.59 -3.11
CA LYS A 8 -2.68 -17.45 -3.40
C LYS A 8 -4.03 -16.72 -3.28
N SER A 9 -4.19 -15.84 -2.29
CA SER A 9 -5.41 -15.04 -2.15
C SER A 9 -5.61 -14.10 -3.34
N ILE A 10 -4.54 -13.46 -3.83
CA ILE A 10 -4.60 -12.61 -5.03
C ILE A 10 -4.95 -13.41 -6.27
N GLU A 11 -4.36 -14.60 -6.45
CA GLU A 11 -4.69 -15.48 -7.56
C GLU A 11 -6.16 -15.91 -7.54
N VAL A 12 -6.71 -16.24 -6.37
CA VAL A 12 -8.12 -16.61 -6.22
C VAL A 12 -9.03 -15.44 -6.60
N ASN A 13 -8.75 -14.25 -6.10
CA ASN A 13 -9.54 -13.06 -6.41
C ASN A 13 -9.46 -12.69 -7.89
N TYR A 14 -8.28 -12.81 -8.51
CA TYR A 14 -8.09 -12.62 -9.94
C TYR A 14 -8.93 -13.61 -10.75
N LYS A 15 -8.89 -14.91 -10.42
CA LYS A 15 -9.70 -15.94 -11.08
C LYS A 15 -11.21 -15.67 -10.97
N LYS A 16 -11.69 -15.24 -9.79
CA LYS A 16 -13.09 -14.83 -9.62
C LYS A 16 -13.46 -13.66 -10.54
N ALA A 17 -12.58 -12.66 -10.66
CA ALA A 17 -12.80 -11.52 -11.57
C ALA A 17 -12.86 -11.98 -13.04
N VAL A 18 -11.94 -12.86 -13.47
CA VAL A 18 -11.92 -13.44 -14.81
C VAL A 18 -13.21 -14.23 -15.09
N GLU A 19 -13.65 -15.08 -14.15
CA GLU A 19 -14.92 -15.81 -14.29
C GLU A 19 -16.13 -14.89 -14.43
N CYS A 20 -16.13 -13.76 -13.73
CA CYS A 20 -17.17 -12.74 -13.86
C CYS A 20 -17.16 -12.12 -15.27
N LEU A 21 -15.99 -11.73 -15.76
CA LEU A 21 -15.83 -11.18 -17.11
C LEU A 21 -16.22 -12.20 -18.20
N GLN A 22 -15.82 -13.45 -18.05
CA GLN A 22 -16.19 -14.52 -18.99
C GLN A 22 -17.68 -14.79 -19.05
N LYS A 23 -18.41 -14.59 -17.94
CA LYS A 23 -19.88 -14.71 -17.89
C LYS A 23 -20.59 -13.56 -18.60
N THR A 24 -20.01 -12.35 -18.54
CA THR A 24 -20.63 -11.13 -19.10
C THR A 24 -20.22 -10.88 -20.56
N GLU A 25 -18.93 -11.06 -20.89
CA GLU A 25 -18.36 -10.68 -22.17
C GLU A 25 -18.02 -11.91 -23.07
N GLY A 26 -18.04 -13.10 -22.50
CA GLY A 26 -17.73 -14.38 -23.19
C GLY A 26 -16.28 -14.85 -23.03
N LYS A 27 -16.13 -16.18 -23.04
CA LYS A 27 -14.80 -16.85 -22.96
C LYS A 27 -13.92 -16.60 -24.20
N GLU A 28 -14.51 -16.22 -25.31
CA GLU A 28 -13.79 -15.88 -26.53
C GLU A 28 -12.97 -14.61 -26.40
N VAL A 29 -13.44 -13.67 -25.58
CA VAL A 29 -12.75 -12.39 -25.29
C VAL A 29 -11.71 -12.56 -24.17
N TYR A 30 -12.09 -13.31 -23.13
CA TYR A 30 -11.24 -13.53 -21.95
C TYR A 30 -10.95 -15.04 -21.81
N SER A 31 -10.02 -15.56 -22.63
CA SER A 31 -9.66 -16.98 -22.58
C SER A 31 -8.86 -17.33 -21.32
N ASP A 32 -8.89 -18.60 -20.92
CA ASP A 32 -8.14 -19.06 -19.75
C ASP A 32 -6.61 -18.92 -19.96
N GLU A 33 -6.14 -19.02 -21.22
CA GLU A 33 -4.73 -18.80 -21.59
C GLU A 33 -4.33 -17.33 -21.40
N LEU A 34 -5.16 -16.40 -21.88
CA LEU A 34 -4.92 -14.96 -21.68
C LEU A 34 -4.92 -14.60 -20.18
N ALA A 35 -5.88 -15.13 -19.43
CA ALA A 35 -5.96 -14.94 -18.00
C ALA A 35 -4.71 -15.47 -17.28
N GLY A 36 -4.23 -16.67 -17.67
CA GLY A 36 -3.00 -17.24 -17.12
C GLY A 36 -1.76 -16.40 -17.44
N GLN A 37 -1.68 -15.86 -18.64
CA GLN A 37 -0.58 -14.97 -19.06
C GLN A 37 -0.57 -13.66 -18.26
N ILE A 38 -1.73 -13.02 -18.08
CA ILE A 38 -1.85 -11.77 -17.31
C ILE A 38 -1.50 -11.98 -15.84
N MET A 39 -1.77 -13.16 -15.28
CA MET A 39 -1.49 -13.48 -13.88
C MET A 39 -0.01 -13.73 -13.61
N THR A 40 0.76 -14.13 -14.62
CA THR A 40 2.16 -14.55 -14.47
C THR A 40 3.10 -13.35 -14.52
N ALA A 41 3.98 -13.21 -13.50
CA ALA A 41 5.02 -12.19 -13.52
C ALA A 41 6.02 -12.42 -14.67
N ASN A 42 6.39 -11.35 -15.39
CA ASN A 42 7.33 -11.42 -16.50
C ASN A 42 8.74 -11.82 -16.04
N SER A 43 9.16 -11.31 -14.88
CA SER A 43 10.48 -11.68 -14.32
C SER A 43 10.56 -11.38 -12.83
N THR A 44 11.31 -12.22 -12.11
CA THR A 44 11.66 -11.97 -10.71
C THR A 44 13.14 -12.23 -10.48
N TYR A 45 13.81 -11.27 -9.88
CA TYR A 45 15.24 -11.32 -9.57
C TYR A 45 15.46 -11.46 -8.09
N VAL A 46 16.26 -12.46 -7.71
CA VAL A 46 16.81 -12.61 -6.35
C VAL A 46 18.24 -12.10 -6.37
N VAL A 47 18.51 -11.08 -5.59
CA VAL A 47 19.80 -10.38 -5.55
C VAL A 47 20.46 -10.61 -4.21
N ARG A 48 21.64 -11.23 -4.19
CA ARG A 48 22.42 -11.43 -2.98
C ARG A 48 23.69 -10.59 -3.02
N PHE A 49 23.99 -9.89 -1.93
CA PHE A 49 25.15 -8.99 -1.87
C PHE A 49 25.70 -8.88 -0.46
N GLY A 50 27.02 -8.62 -0.38
CA GLY A 50 27.72 -8.40 0.88
C GLY A 50 27.98 -6.93 1.15
N VAL A 51 27.89 -6.53 2.42
CA VAL A 51 28.32 -5.22 2.93
C VAL A 51 29.24 -5.41 4.12
N ARG A 52 30.40 -4.76 4.11
CA ARG A 52 31.31 -4.77 5.25
C ARG A 52 30.83 -3.76 6.30
N LEU A 53 30.36 -4.24 7.43
CA LEU A 53 29.86 -3.47 8.57
C LEU A 53 30.49 -4.02 9.84
N ARG A 54 30.76 -3.18 10.83
CA ARG A 54 31.28 -3.60 12.15
C ARG A 54 32.48 -4.55 12.03
N GLY A 55 33.35 -4.35 11.02
CA GLY A 55 34.54 -5.17 10.80
C GLY A 55 34.33 -6.52 10.10
N THR A 56 33.07 -6.94 9.84
CA THR A 56 32.72 -8.19 9.16
C THR A 56 31.88 -7.98 7.93
N ILE A 57 31.65 -9.01 7.14
CA ILE A 57 30.77 -8.97 5.95
C ILE A 57 29.43 -9.58 6.33
N TYR A 58 28.38 -8.76 6.21
CA TYR A 58 26.99 -9.20 6.30
C TYR A 58 26.44 -9.44 4.91
N THR A 59 25.69 -10.52 4.72
CA THR A 59 25.06 -10.86 3.45
C THR A 59 23.56 -10.57 3.54
N PHE A 60 23.03 -9.91 2.49
CA PHE A 60 21.63 -9.54 2.38
C PHE A 60 21.02 -10.19 1.16
N THR A 61 19.71 -10.49 1.24
CA THR A 61 18.91 -10.98 0.12
C THR A 61 17.87 -9.93 -0.23
N GLY A 62 17.89 -9.47 -1.46
CA GLY A 62 16.90 -8.56 -2.01
C GLY A 62 16.16 -9.16 -3.17
N TYR A 63 14.99 -8.63 -3.47
CA TYR A 63 14.10 -9.07 -4.53
C TYR A 63 13.67 -7.89 -5.38
N ARG A 64 13.45 -8.13 -6.69
CA ARG A 64 12.72 -7.22 -7.57
C ARG A 64 11.95 -8.04 -8.57
N SER A 65 10.62 -7.91 -8.54
CA SER A 65 9.70 -8.53 -9.49
C SER A 65 9.13 -7.48 -10.43
N VAL A 66 9.08 -7.81 -11.71
CA VAL A 66 8.36 -7.11 -12.76
C VAL A 66 7.20 -8.01 -13.16
N HIS A 67 5.99 -7.59 -12.81
CA HIS A 67 4.81 -8.37 -13.14
C HIS A 67 4.38 -8.12 -14.59
N SER A 68 4.33 -6.87 -15.02
CA SER A 68 4.02 -6.52 -16.41
C SER A 68 4.81 -5.29 -16.84
N ASP A 69 5.46 -5.37 -17.99
CA ASP A 69 6.24 -4.32 -18.65
C ASP A 69 5.60 -3.87 -19.97
N HIS A 70 4.29 -4.10 -20.17
CA HIS A 70 3.54 -3.59 -21.31
C HIS A 70 3.57 -2.06 -21.40
N PHE A 71 3.70 -1.39 -20.25
CA PHE A 71 3.95 0.03 -20.13
C PHE A 71 5.22 0.24 -19.31
N GLU A 72 6.13 1.05 -19.85
CA GLU A 72 7.33 1.51 -19.15
C GLU A 72 7.22 2.99 -18.79
N PRO A 73 7.81 3.38 -17.65
CA PRO A 73 8.50 2.52 -16.70
C PRO A 73 7.55 1.65 -15.88
N VAL A 74 8.03 0.48 -15.42
CA VAL A 74 7.32 -0.28 -14.41
C VAL A 74 7.50 0.37 -13.04
N LYS A 75 6.44 0.40 -12.23
CA LYS A 75 6.39 1.12 -10.95
C LYS A 75 6.08 0.18 -9.80
N GLY A 76 6.75 0.40 -8.67
CA GLY A 76 6.40 -0.26 -7.41
C GLY A 76 7.38 0.01 -6.29
N GLY A 77 6.91 -0.05 -5.04
CA GLY A 77 7.68 0.22 -3.84
C GLY A 77 8.79 -0.80 -3.58
N ILE A 78 9.71 -0.43 -2.70
CA ILE A 78 10.72 -1.33 -2.11
C ILE A 78 10.46 -1.44 -0.63
N ARG A 79 10.12 -2.65 -0.17
CA ARG A 79 9.83 -2.97 1.23
C ARG A 79 11.10 -3.43 1.96
N TYR A 80 11.31 -2.94 3.17
CA TYR A 80 12.33 -3.43 4.08
C TYR A 80 11.64 -4.10 5.27
N ASP A 81 11.64 -5.42 5.28
CA ASP A 81 11.05 -6.22 6.36
C ASP A 81 11.71 -7.59 6.44
N VAL A 82 11.64 -8.22 7.60
CA VAL A 82 12.19 -9.57 7.84
C VAL A 82 11.41 -10.67 7.13
N GLU A 83 10.16 -10.43 6.80
CA GLU A 83 9.28 -11.39 6.16
C GLU A 83 9.30 -11.31 4.63
N VAL A 84 10.02 -10.33 4.06
CA VAL A 84 10.15 -10.16 2.61
C VAL A 84 10.68 -11.44 1.96
N ASN A 85 9.91 -11.95 1.02
CA ASN A 85 10.24 -13.13 0.23
C ASN A 85 9.75 -12.98 -1.21
N GLN A 86 10.08 -13.96 -2.05
CA GLN A 86 9.76 -13.91 -3.49
C GLN A 86 8.24 -13.86 -3.73
N ASP A 87 7.48 -14.76 -3.10
CA ASP A 87 6.02 -14.88 -3.29
C ASP A 87 5.30 -13.57 -2.93
N GLU A 88 5.69 -12.94 -1.82
CA GLU A 88 5.13 -11.64 -1.41
C GLU A 88 5.43 -10.54 -2.43
N VAL A 89 6.68 -10.49 -2.91
CA VAL A 89 7.10 -9.46 -3.88
C VAL A 89 6.39 -9.65 -5.22
N GLU A 90 6.19 -10.88 -5.69
CA GLU A 90 5.42 -11.19 -6.89
C GLU A 90 3.95 -10.81 -6.74
N ALA A 91 3.33 -11.17 -5.62
CA ALA A 91 1.96 -10.80 -5.29
C ALA A 91 1.73 -9.28 -5.33
N LEU A 92 2.61 -8.54 -4.66
CA LEU A 92 2.53 -7.08 -4.63
C LEU A 92 2.85 -6.43 -5.99
N ALA A 93 3.70 -7.05 -6.82
CA ALA A 93 3.95 -6.58 -8.18
C ALA A 93 2.72 -6.76 -9.09
N ALA A 94 1.98 -7.88 -8.95
CA ALA A 94 0.72 -8.10 -9.64
C ALA A 94 -0.33 -7.05 -9.26
N LEU A 95 -0.50 -6.78 -7.95
CA LEU A 95 -1.40 -5.73 -7.47
C LEU A 95 -1.02 -4.35 -8.04
N MET A 96 0.26 -4.05 -8.22
CA MET A 96 0.68 -2.79 -8.84
C MET A 96 0.24 -2.69 -10.30
N THR A 97 0.35 -3.76 -11.09
CA THR A 97 -0.16 -3.79 -12.48
C THR A 97 -1.67 -3.55 -12.51
N TYR A 98 -2.43 -4.30 -11.72
CA TYR A 98 -3.88 -4.18 -11.69
C TYR A 98 -4.33 -2.79 -11.23
N LYS A 99 -3.66 -2.25 -10.23
CA LYS A 99 -3.93 -0.91 -9.72
C LYS A 99 -3.65 0.19 -10.75
N CYS A 100 -2.50 0.14 -11.43
CA CYS A 100 -2.17 1.11 -12.49
C CYS A 100 -3.17 1.03 -13.63
N SER A 101 -3.56 -0.18 -14.05
CA SER A 101 -4.57 -0.39 -15.07
C SER A 101 -5.94 0.14 -14.67
N LEU A 102 -6.39 -0.13 -13.43
CA LEU A 102 -7.70 0.29 -12.93
C LEU A 102 -7.87 1.82 -12.92
N VAL A 103 -6.81 2.56 -12.61
CA VAL A 103 -6.82 4.03 -12.57
C VAL A 103 -6.27 4.67 -13.84
N GLU A 104 -6.09 3.87 -14.90
CA GLU A 104 -5.67 4.30 -16.25
C GLU A 104 -4.35 5.09 -16.26
N VAL A 105 -3.40 4.73 -15.39
CA VAL A 105 -2.06 5.33 -15.43
C VAL A 105 -1.11 4.46 -16.28
N PRO A 106 -0.27 5.07 -17.14
CA PRO A 106 0.53 4.36 -18.13
C PRO A 106 1.81 3.77 -17.53
N PHE A 107 1.67 2.91 -16.53
CA PHE A 107 2.78 2.22 -15.88
C PHE A 107 2.55 0.72 -15.81
N GLY A 108 3.61 -0.05 -16.04
CA GLY A 108 3.64 -1.45 -15.67
C GLY A 108 3.79 -1.63 -14.15
N GLY A 109 3.59 -2.86 -13.67
CA GLY A 109 3.68 -3.18 -12.25
C GLY A 109 4.99 -3.83 -11.86
N SER A 110 5.61 -3.33 -10.81
CA SER A 110 6.77 -3.97 -10.19
C SER A 110 6.70 -3.85 -8.67
N LYS A 111 7.51 -4.66 -7.99
CA LYS A 111 7.72 -4.59 -6.54
C LYS A 111 9.12 -5.04 -6.20
N GLY A 112 9.68 -4.47 -5.15
CA GLY A 112 10.95 -4.94 -4.61
C GLY A 112 10.90 -5.06 -3.10
N GLY A 113 11.92 -5.70 -2.56
CA GLY A 113 12.10 -5.80 -1.13
C GLY A 113 13.50 -6.22 -0.74
N LEU A 114 13.83 -5.98 0.50
CA LEU A 114 15.06 -6.43 1.15
C LEU A 114 14.67 -7.12 2.44
N GLU A 115 15.12 -8.36 2.61
CA GLU A 115 14.96 -9.13 3.84
C GLU A 115 15.88 -8.55 4.93
N ILE A 116 15.32 -7.67 5.77
CA ILE A 116 16.10 -6.93 6.77
C ILE A 116 15.21 -6.41 7.91
N ASN A 117 15.71 -6.52 9.15
CA ASN A 117 15.15 -5.77 10.26
C ASN A 117 15.86 -4.41 10.37
N ILE A 118 15.19 -3.34 9.96
CA ILE A 118 15.77 -1.99 9.95
C ILE A 118 16.23 -1.50 11.33
N ARG A 119 15.68 -2.07 12.42
CA ARG A 119 16.00 -1.68 13.81
C ARG A 119 17.34 -2.20 14.28
N ASP A 120 17.93 -3.19 13.58
CA ASP A 120 19.21 -3.81 13.94
C ASP A 120 20.40 -2.97 13.45
N TRP A 121 20.15 -1.94 12.64
CA TRP A 121 21.15 -1.15 11.94
C TRP A 121 21.06 0.32 12.32
N THR A 122 22.22 0.96 12.45
CA THR A 122 22.30 2.42 12.54
C THR A 122 21.90 3.05 11.20
N GLU A 123 21.60 4.34 11.21
CA GLU A 123 21.27 5.07 9.98
C GLU A 123 22.40 4.99 8.93
N GLU A 124 23.64 5.16 9.36
CA GLU A 124 24.83 5.06 8.49
C GLU A 124 25.00 3.65 7.90
N GLU A 125 24.75 2.62 8.70
CA GLU A 125 24.80 1.24 8.23
C GLU A 125 23.69 0.94 7.23
N LEU A 126 22.47 1.40 7.52
CA LEU A 126 21.31 1.24 6.64
C LEU A 126 21.52 2.00 5.31
N GLU A 127 22.14 3.19 5.34
CA GLU A 127 22.53 3.91 4.14
C GLU A 127 23.50 3.09 3.28
N ARG A 128 24.53 2.52 3.89
CA ARG A 128 25.53 1.68 3.18
C ARG A 128 24.88 0.44 2.57
N ILE A 129 23.96 -0.21 3.30
CA ILE A 129 23.20 -1.37 2.80
C ILE A 129 22.32 -0.95 1.60
N THR A 130 21.57 0.14 1.74
CA THR A 130 20.67 0.66 0.70
C THR A 130 21.44 1.06 -0.56
N ARG A 131 22.56 1.77 -0.43
CA ARG A 131 23.41 2.13 -1.57
C ARG A 131 23.98 0.88 -2.28
N ARG A 132 24.41 -0.11 -1.50
CA ARG A 132 24.93 -1.35 -2.09
C ARG A 132 23.82 -2.14 -2.81
N PHE A 133 22.61 -2.19 -2.25
CA PHE A 133 21.45 -2.77 -2.92
C PHE A 133 21.14 -2.02 -4.22
N THR A 134 21.16 -0.70 -4.20
CA THR A 134 20.96 0.14 -5.40
C THR A 134 21.96 -0.20 -6.51
N GLN A 135 23.23 -0.42 -6.17
CA GLN A 135 24.24 -0.83 -7.14
C GLN A 135 23.89 -2.16 -7.82
N GLU A 136 23.35 -3.11 -7.05
CA GLU A 136 22.94 -4.40 -7.61
C GLU A 136 21.68 -4.30 -8.48
N LEU A 137 20.74 -3.41 -8.12
CA LEU A 137 19.57 -3.11 -8.94
C LEU A 137 19.98 -2.40 -10.25
N ALA A 138 20.85 -1.38 -10.17
CA ALA A 138 21.29 -0.61 -11.33
C ALA A 138 22.03 -1.47 -12.37
N LYS A 139 22.84 -2.44 -11.95
CA LYS A 139 23.53 -3.38 -12.87
C LYS A 139 22.58 -4.21 -13.75
N ARG A 140 21.30 -4.25 -13.44
CA ARG A 140 20.29 -5.12 -14.07
C ARG A 140 19.10 -4.32 -14.59
N ASP A 141 19.22 -3.01 -14.65
CA ASP A 141 18.14 -2.07 -15.03
C ASP A 141 16.86 -2.20 -14.17
N LEU A 142 17.03 -2.74 -12.94
CA LEU A 142 15.96 -2.87 -11.95
C LEU A 142 15.72 -1.59 -11.13
N ILE A 143 16.50 -0.56 -11.42
CA ILE A 143 16.31 0.84 -11.07
C ILE A 143 16.80 1.67 -12.26
N HIS A 144 15.88 2.31 -12.97
CA HIS A 144 16.16 3.08 -14.18
C HIS A 144 15.01 4.05 -14.48
N PRO A 145 15.25 5.32 -14.85
CA PRO A 145 14.21 6.33 -15.03
C PRO A 145 13.12 5.96 -16.05
N SER A 146 13.49 5.26 -17.13
CA SER A 146 12.57 4.91 -18.21
C SER A 146 12.12 3.46 -18.23
N GLN A 147 12.65 2.59 -17.37
CA GLN A 147 12.32 1.16 -17.38
C GLN A 147 11.73 0.69 -16.07
N ASN A 148 12.33 1.03 -14.92
CA ASN A 148 11.95 0.45 -13.65
C ASN A 148 12.18 1.46 -12.50
N VAL A 149 11.11 2.08 -12.01
CA VAL A 149 11.17 3.19 -11.06
C VAL A 149 10.63 2.75 -9.69
N PRO A 150 11.51 2.49 -8.72
CA PRO A 150 11.14 2.24 -7.32
C PRO A 150 10.42 3.42 -6.65
N ALA A 151 9.75 3.11 -5.54
CA ALA A 151 9.06 4.04 -4.66
C ALA A 151 9.21 3.62 -3.19
N PRO A 152 8.85 4.46 -2.21
CA PRO A 152 8.77 4.04 -0.81
C PRO A 152 7.70 2.98 -0.58
N ASP A 153 7.93 2.11 0.41
CA ASP A 153 7.00 1.12 0.93
C ASP A 153 7.24 0.93 2.45
N VAL A 154 6.69 -0.14 3.05
CA VAL A 154 6.95 -0.46 4.46
C VAL A 154 8.46 -0.54 4.71
N GLY A 155 8.93 0.07 5.79
CA GLY A 155 10.34 0.10 6.18
C GLY A 155 11.24 1.03 5.34
N THR A 156 10.70 1.70 4.32
CA THR A 156 11.43 2.71 3.53
C THR A 156 10.64 4.02 3.44
N GLY A 157 11.35 5.12 3.18
CA GLY A 157 10.76 6.45 3.08
C GLY A 157 11.56 7.37 2.16
N GLU A 158 11.34 8.66 2.34
CA GLU A 158 12.03 9.70 1.58
C GLU A 158 13.56 9.60 1.70
N ARG A 159 14.06 9.21 2.86
CA ARG A 159 15.47 9.07 3.16
C ARG A 159 16.12 7.97 2.31
N GLU A 160 15.54 6.78 2.28
CA GLU A 160 16.04 5.65 1.50
C GLU A 160 15.96 5.96 0.00
N MET A 161 14.88 6.60 -0.45
CA MET A 161 14.74 7.03 -1.85
C MET A 161 15.81 8.09 -2.22
N ALA A 162 16.14 8.99 -1.30
CA ALA A 162 17.22 9.95 -1.52
C ALA A 162 18.60 9.27 -1.67
N TRP A 163 18.89 8.24 -0.86
CA TRP A 163 20.12 7.46 -0.97
C TRP A 163 20.19 6.67 -2.28
N MET A 164 19.06 6.07 -2.69
CA MET A 164 18.97 5.35 -3.96
C MET A 164 19.20 6.28 -5.17
N ALA A 165 18.54 7.44 -5.21
CA ALA A 165 18.70 8.40 -6.28
C ALA A 165 20.14 8.95 -6.36
N ASP A 166 20.74 9.28 -5.22
CA ASP A 166 22.12 9.76 -5.15
C ASP A 166 23.10 8.69 -5.64
N GLU A 167 22.91 7.44 -5.24
CA GLU A 167 23.76 6.33 -5.67
C GLU A 167 23.60 6.04 -7.17
N TYR A 168 22.38 6.02 -7.69
CA TYR A 168 22.11 5.81 -9.10
C TYR A 168 22.80 6.90 -9.97
N ARG A 169 22.71 8.16 -9.56
CA ARG A 169 23.36 9.28 -10.25
C ARG A 169 24.90 9.14 -10.28
N LYS A 170 25.51 8.66 -9.21
CA LYS A 170 26.96 8.42 -9.18
C LYS A 170 27.38 7.33 -10.16
N LEU A 171 26.52 6.30 -10.35
CA LEU A 171 26.75 5.22 -11.31
C LEU A 171 26.51 5.65 -12.77
N ASN A 172 25.58 6.60 -12.98
CA ASN A 172 25.14 7.05 -14.28
C ASN A 172 25.29 8.60 -14.43
N PRO A 173 26.51 9.15 -14.39
CA PRO A 173 26.73 10.59 -14.34
C PRO A 173 26.34 11.34 -15.61
N THR A 174 26.17 10.64 -16.73
CA THR A 174 25.77 11.20 -18.03
C THR A 174 24.26 11.14 -18.27
N ASP A 175 23.50 10.45 -17.41
CA ASP A 175 22.05 10.38 -17.53
C ASP A 175 21.40 11.66 -16.98
N LEU A 176 20.86 12.47 -17.88
CA LEU A 176 20.18 13.72 -17.54
C LEU A 176 18.90 13.50 -16.70
N ASN A 177 18.31 12.33 -16.80
CA ASN A 177 17.11 11.93 -16.10
C ASN A 177 17.38 11.12 -14.82
N ALA A 178 18.64 11.00 -14.40
CA ALA A 178 19.04 10.13 -13.29
C ALA A 178 18.24 10.38 -11.98
N TRP A 179 17.75 11.59 -11.73
CA TRP A 179 16.87 11.88 -10.58
C TRP A 179 15.50 11.22 -10.66
N ALA A 180 15.01 10.91 -11.86
CA ALA A 180 13.72 10.25 -12.06
C ALA A 180 13.77 8.73 -11.81
N CYS A 181 14.93 8.17 -11.45
CA CYS A 181 15.10 6.73 -11.20
C CYS A 181 14.28 6.20 -10.01
N VAL A 182 13.82 7.05 -9.10
CA VAL A 182 12.91 6.73 -7.99
C VAL A 182 11.92 7.86 -7.74
N THR A 183 10.76 7.54 -7.18
CA THR A 183 9.79 8.54 -6.68
C THR A 183 9.76 8.57 -5.16
N GLY A 184 9.16 9.60 -4.56
CA GLY A 184 9.05 9.73 -3.11
C GLY A 184 10.33 10.21 -2.41
N LYS A 185 11.18 10.91 -3.14
CA LYS A 185 12.34 11.65 -2.58
C LYS A 185 11.88 12.88 -1.79
N PRO A 186 12.70 13.42 -0.87
CA PRO A 186 12.46 14.71 -0.27
C PRO A 186 12.32 15.83 -1.31
N VAL A 187 11.47 16.83 -1.07
CA VAL A 187 11.23 17.95 -2.01
C VAL A 187 12.53 18.68 -2.37
N ASN A 188 13.40 18.91 -1.40
CA ASN A 188 14.71 19.55 -1.63
C ASN A 188 15.73 18.68 -2.39
N LYS A 189 15.36 17.44 -2.74
CA LYS A 189 16.16 16.51 -3.56
C LYS A 189 15.41 16.06 -4.82
N GLY A 190 14.54 16.93 -5.35
CA GLY A 190 13.79 16.68 -6.57
C GLY A 190 12.53 15.82 -6.38
N GLY A 191 12.04 15.70 -5.15
CA GLY A 191 10.73 15.10 -4.85
C GLY A 191 9.62 16.15 -4.94
N ILE A 192 8.38 15.68 -4.94
CA ILE A 192 7.18 16.52 -5.05
C ILE A 192 6.32 16.38 -3.79
N GLY A 193 5.72 17.49 -3.33
CA GLY A 193 4.77 17.51 -2.23
C GLY A 193 3.47 16.76 -2.56
N GLY A 194 2.68 16.37 -1.54
CA GLY A 194 1.39 15.70 -1.71
C GLY A 194 1.46 14.16 -1.78
N ARG A 195 2.63 13.59 -1.99
CA ARG A 195 2.81 12.11 -2.06
C ARG A 195 2.46 11.41 -0.76
N THR A 196 2.78 12.05 0.37
CA THR A 196 2.63 11.45 1.70
C THR A 196 1.17 11.17 2.05
N GLU A 197 0.28 12.12 1.73
CA GLU A 197 -1.15 12.01 2.00
C GLU A 197 -1.96 11.35 0.87
N ALA A 198 -1.38 11.18 -0.31
CA ALA A 198 -2.12 10.79 -1.52
C ALA A 198 -2.94 9.50 -1.38
N THR A 199 -2.40 8.48 -0.71
CA THR A 199 -3.14 7.22 -0.49
C THR A 199 -4.32 7.42 0.45
N GLY A 200 -4.14 8.13 1.58
CA GLY A 200 -5.23 8.46 2.50
C GLY A 200 -6.28 9.36 1.87
N ARG A 201 -5.87 10.28 0.99
CA ARG A 201 -6.77 11.11 0.19
C ARG A 201 -7.58 10.26 -0.81
N GLY A 202 -6.96 9.25 -1.41
CA GLY A 202 -7.65 8.28 -2.28
C GLY A 202 -8.76 7.54 -1.55
N VAL A 203 -8.50 7.07 -0.34
CA VAL A 203 -9.51 6.42 0.52
C VAL A 203 -10.69 7.36 0.78
N GLN A 204 -10.45 8.62 1.10
CA GLN A 204 -11.49 9.62 1.29
C GLN A 204 -12.33 9.81 0.00
N TYR A 205 -11.67 9.96 -1.15
CA TYR A 205 -12.37 10.16 -2.43
C TYR A 205 -13.17 8.94 -2.83
N ALA A 206 -12.67 7.73 -2.59
CA ALA A 206 -13.42 6.50 -2.84
C ALA A 206 -14.70 6.42 -1.99
N LEU A 207 -14.63 6.82 -0.71
CA LEU A 207 -15.83 6.92 0.13
C LEU A 207 -16.78 8.00 -0.33
N ARG A 208 -16.32 9.20 -0.68
CA ARG A 208 -17.16 10.26 -1.24
C ARG A 208 -17.89 9.77 -2.48
N ALA A 209 -17.16 9.19 -3.45
CA ALA A 209 -17.74 8.63 -4.66
C ALA A 209 -18.79 7.54 -4.36
N PHE A 210 -18.51 6.64 -3.39
CA PHE A 210 -19.49 5.64 -2.98
C PHE A 210 -20.78 6.27 -2.44
N PHE A 211 -20.66 7.29 -1.57
CA PHE A 211 -21.81 7.97 -0.99
C PHE A 211 -22.57 8.88 -1.99
N ASP A 212 -21.96 9.22 -3.13
CA ASP A 212 -22.63 9.90 -4.25
C ASP A 212 -23.50 8.94 -5.09
N HIS A 213 -23.47 7.62 -4.81
CA HIS A 213 -24.27 6.60 -5.48
C HIS A 213 -25.35 6.02 -4.54
N PRO A 214 -26.58 6.60 -4.52
CA PRO A 214 -27.63 6.24 -3.56
C PRO A 214 -28.02 4.75 -3.58
N ASN A 215 -27.95 4.11 -4.75
CA ASN A 215 -28.28 2.69 -4.89
C ASN A 215 -27.26 1.79 -4.19
N ASP A 216 -26.01 2.18 -4.16
CA ASP A 216 -24.95 1.42 -3.47
C ASP A 216 -24.99 1.68 -1.97
N VAL A 217 -25.19 2.92 -1.56
CA VAL A 217 -25.39 3.28 -0.14
C VAL A 217 -26.58 2.51 0.45
N LYS A 218 -27.67 2.37 -0.30
CA LYS A 218 -28.87 1.61 0.15
C LYS A 218 -28.56 0.15 0.47
N LYS A 219 -27.58 -0.47 -0.21
CA LYS A 219 -27.18 -1.86 0.05
C LYS A 219 -26.57 -2.04 1.45
N THR A 220 -25.96 -1.00 1.99
CA THR A 220 -25.38 -1.01 3.34
C THR A 220 -26.37 -0.72 4.45
N GLY A 221 -27.58 -0.27 4.12
CA GLY A 221 -28.54 0.25 5.12
C GLY A 221 -28.17 1.61 5.74
N LEU A 222 -27.06 2.22 5.31
CA LEU A 222 -26.63 3.52 5.82
C LEU A 222 -27.46 4.68 5.22
N THR A 223 -27.52 5.78 5.96
CA THR A 223 -28.07 7.03 5.44
C THR A 223 -27.11 7.70 4.47
N PRO A 224 -27.60 8.48 3.49
CA PRO A 224 -26.74 9.24 2.58
C PRO A 224 -25.80 10.21 3.29
N GLY A 225 -24.62 10.42 2.68
CA GLY A 225 -23.60 11.35 3.16
C GLY A 225 -22.69 10.78 4.25
N LEU A 226 -21.52 11.39 4.37
CA LEU A 226 -20.45 10.97 5.28
C LEU A 226 -20.56 11.59 6.68
N LYS A 227 -21.24 12.73 6.82
CA LYS A 227 -21.35 13.44 8.08
C LYS A 227 -21.94 12.54 9.18
N ASP A 228 -21.32 12.61 10.37
CA ASP A 228 -21.68 11.86 11.58
C ASP A 228 -21.57 10.32 11.46
N LYS A 229 -21.00 9.78 10.36
CA LYS A 229 -20.70 8.35 10.26
C LYS A 229 -19.61 7.96 11.25
N ARG A 230 -19.87 6.88 12.00
CA ARG A 230 -18.93 6.29 12.94
C ARG A 230 -17.93 5.42 12.21
N VAL A 231 -16.65 5.69 12.41
CA VAL A 231 -15.57 5.04 11.67
C VAL A 231 -14.60 4.35 12.62
N ILE A 232 -14.28 3.09 12.32
CA ILE A 232 -13.17 2.35 12.92
C ILE A 232 -11.99 2.41 11.96
N VAL A 233 -10.81 2.81 12.45
CA VAL A 233 -9.57 2.82 11.67
C VAL A 233 -8.57 1.87 12.32
N GLN A 234 -8.06 0.90 11.57
CA GLN A 234 -6.97 0.05 12.02
C GLN A 234 -5.64 0.53 11.43
N GLY A 235 -4.74 0.93 12.31
CA GLY A 235 -3.45 1.49 11.94
C GLY A 235 -3.48 2.98 11.67
N LEU A 236 -2.73 3.74 12.45
CA LEU A 236 -2.57 5.19 12.25
C LEU A 236 -1.19 5.51 11.62
N GLY A 237 -0.76 4.63 10.71
CA GLY A 237 0.37 4.84 9.83
C GLY A 237 0.10 5.96 8.83
N ASN A 238 0.85 6.00 7.73
CA ASN A 238 0.69 7.05 6.73
C ASN A 238 -0.73 7.09 6.14
N VAL A 239 -1.25 5.95 5.72
CA VAL A 239 -2.56 5.86 5.06
C VAL A 239 -3.70 6.13 6.03
N GLY A 240 -3.75 5.39 7.14
CA GLY A 240 -4.84 5.50 8.12
C GLY A 240 -4.91 6.87 8.79
N TYR A 241 -3.76 7.48 9.09
CA TYR A 241 -3.71 8.84 9.64
C TYR A 241 -4.35 9.86 8.69
N HIS A 242 -3.93 9.89 7.41
CA HIS A 242 -4.44 10.88 6.47
C HIS A 242 -5.91 10.61 6.11
N ALA A 243 -6.32 9.34 5.94
CA ALA A 243 -7.71 9.00 5.73
C ALA A 243 -8.60 9.47 6.90
N ALA A 244 -8.22 9.13 8.13
CA ALA A 244 -8.94 9.54 9.34
C ALA A 244 -9.00 11.07 9.48
N LEU A 245 -7.87 11.75 9.23
CA LEU A 245 -7.76 13.21 9.32
C LEU A 245 -8.69 13.91 8.33
N PHE A 246 -8.69 13.46 7.07
CA PHE A 246 -9.51 14.10 6.04
C PHE A 246 -11.00 13.81 6.25
N LEU A 247 -11.36 12.56 6.54
CA LEU A 247 -12.73 12.17 6.82
C LEU A 247 -13.33 12.94 8.02
N SER A 248 -12.54 13.12 9.07
CA SER A 248 -13.02 13.88 10.25
C SER A 248 -13.11 15.38 9.98
N ASN A 249 -12.10 15.98 9.37
CA ASN A 249 -12.02 17.44 9.23
C ASN A 249 -12.85 18.00 8.07
N GLU A 250 -12.96 17.25 6.98
CA GLU A 250 -13.59 17.73 5.74
C GLU A 250 -14.99 17.15 5.52
N ASP A 251 -15.22 15.90 5.95
CA ASP A 251 -16.49 15.20 5.72
C ASP A 251 -17.33 15.07 6.99
N GLY A 252 -16.79 15.45 8.15
CA GLY A 252 -17.51 15.42 9.44
C GLY A 252 -17.78 14.00 9.96
N CYS A 253 -16.99 12.99 9.54
CA CYS A 253 -17.04 11.67 10.12
C CYS A 253 -16.54 11.66 11.58
N LEU A 254 -17.09 10.78 12.40
CA LEU A 254 -16.65 10.52 13.77
C LEU A 254 -15.70 9.31 13.75
N ILE A 255 -14.41 9.55 13.92
CA ILE A 255 -13.44 8.44 14.08
C ILE A 255 -13.56 7.93 15.50
N THR A 256 -14.44 6.95 15.71
CA THR A 256 -14.79 6.48 17.06
C THR A 256 -13.79 5.51 17.64
N HIS A 257 -13.07 4.77 16.77
CA HIS A 257 -12.08 3.78 17.20
C HIS A 257 -10.83 3.89 16.36
N VAL A 258 -9.68 3.83 17.01
CA VAL A 258 -8.37 3.69 16.36
C VAL A 258 -7.66 2.49 16.98
N ILE A 259 -7.24 1.54 16.16
CA ILE A 259 -6.56 0.31 16.57
C ILE A 259 -5.08 0.41 16.22
N GLU A 260 -4.22 0.17 17.19
CA GLU A 260 -2.77 0.10 17.05
C GLU A 260 -2.21 -1.19 17.69
N ARG A 261 -0.91 -1.44 17.53
CA ARG A 261 -0.27 -2.68 18.01
C ARG A 261 -0.33 -2.87 19.51
N ASP A 262 -0.28 -1.77 20.26
CA ASP A 262 -0.22 -1.75 21.73
C ASP A 262 -1.58 -1.56 22.40
N GLY A 263 -2.68 -1.50 21.61
CA GLY A 263 -4.03 -1.33 22.08
C GLY A 263 -4.89 -0.47 21.16
N SER A 264 -5.99 0.04 21.68
CA SER A 264 -6.90 0.88 20.90
C SER A 264 -7.30 2.13 21.68
N VAL A 265 -7.75 3.14 20.95
CA VAL A 265 -8.36 4.36 21.49
C VAL A 265 -9.82 4.39 21.08
N ILE A 266 -10.71 4.57 22.04
CA ILE A 266 -12.16 4.61 21.82
C ILE A 266 -12.70 5.95 22.34
N ASN A 267 -13.41 6.67 21.46
CA ASN A 267 -14.15 7.87 21.82
C ASN A 267 -15.43 7.95 20.97
N PRO A 268 -16.62 7.72 21.55
CA PRO A 268 -17.89 7.81 20.80
C PRO A 268 -18.18 9.17 20.18
N LYS A 269 -17.54 10.24 20.68
CA LYS A 269 -17.68 11.62 20.16
C LYS A 269 -16.64 11.94 19.07
N GLY A 270 -15.79 11.01 18.72
CA GLY A 270 -14.67 11.16 17.80
C GLY A 270 -13.33 11.42 18.51
N VAL A 271 -12.32 10.71 18.06
CA VAL A 271 -10.93 10.84 18.51
C VAL A 271 -10.29 12.02 17.79
N ASN A 272 -9.55 12.86 18.52
CA ASN A 272 -8.72 13.89 17.90
C ASN A 272 -7.49 13.24 17.23
N ILE A 273 -7.55 13.10 15.93
CA ILE A 273 -6.55 12.36 15.13
C ILE A 273 -5.18 13.04 15.16
N LYS A 274 -5.12 14.37 15.18
CA LYS A 274 -3.84 15.11 15.27
C LYS A 274 -3.16 14.88 16.62
N GLU A 275 -3.89 15.07 17.70
CA GLU A 275 -3.36 14.86 19.06
C GLU A 275 -2.94 13.41 19.29
N LEU A 276 -3.73 12.44 18.80
CA LEU A 276 -3.37 11.03 18.89
C LEU A 276 -2.09 10.74 18.10
N ARG A 277 -1.92 11.30 16.90
CA ARG A 277 -0.71 11.13 16.10
C ARG A 277 0.52 11.70 16.79
N GLU A 278 0.41 12.89 17.39
CA GLU A 278 1.48 13.51 18.18
C GLU A 278 1.85 12.65 19.40
N HIS A 279 0.83 12.12 20.09
CA HIS A 279 1.03 11.21 21.21
C HIS A 279 1.79 9.95 20.79
N ILE A 280 1.40 9.31 19.68
CA ILE A 280 2.08 8.12 19.14
C ILE A 280 3.55 8.43 18.83
N PHE A 281 3.84 9.56 18.19
CA PHE A 281 5.22 9.95 17.89
C PHE A 281 6.06 10.15 19.16
N LYS A 282 5.47 10.75 20.20
CA LYS A 282 6.17 11.05 21.44
C LYS A 282 6.37 9.82 22.31
N ASN A 283 5.39 8.90 22.36
CA ASN A 283 5.33 7.80 23.33
C ASN A 283 5.54 6.42 22.70
N GLY A 284 5.59 6.32 21.37
CA GLY A 284 5.81 5.07 20.64
C GLY A 284 4.58 4.18 20.48
N GLY A 285 3.39 4.63 20.91
CA GLY A 285 2.13 3.89 20.83
C GLY A 285 0.96 4.70 21.36
N VAL A 286 -0.22 4.06 21.46
CA VAL A 286 -1.47 4.70 21.93
C VAL A 286 -1.68 4.61 23.44
N LYS A 287 -0.87 3.83 24.13
CA LYS A 287 -0.96 3.66 25.57
C LYS A 287 -0.83 4.99 26.32
N GLY A 288 -1.77 5.27 27.21
CA GLY A 288 -1.79 6.50 27.99
C GLY A 288 -2.51 7.68 27.32
N PHE A 289 -3.02 7.51 26.09
CA PHE A 289 -3.91 8.48 25.48
C PHE A 289 -5.33 8.38 26.09
N GLU A 290 -6.08 9.48 26.08
CA GLU A 290 -7.47 9.49 26.55
C GLU A 290 -8.33 8.51 25.74
N GLY A 291 -9.10 7.66 26.40
CA GLY A 291 -9.88 6.59 25.75
C GLY A 291 -9.09 5.34 25.42
N PHE A 292 -7.85 5.21 25.89
CA PHE A 292 -7.05 3.98 25.70
C PHE A 292 -7.72 2.77 26.32
N VAL A 293 -7.76 1.67 25.56
CA VAL A 293 -8.13 0.33 26.01
C VAL A 293 -7.08 -0.68 25.58
N GLN A 294 -6.83 -1.71 26.42
CA GLN A 294 -5.84 -2.75 26.12
C GLN A 294 -6.29 -3.71 24.99
N LYS A 295 -7.54 -3.60 24.52
CA LYS A 295 -8.07 -4.41 23.42
C LYS A 295 -7.41 -3.99 22.09
N GLY A 296 -7.09 -4.95 21.26
CA GLY A 296 -6.51 -4.78 19.94
C GLY A 296 -7.47 -5.16 18.81
N ALA A 297 -7.17 -6.26 18.11
CA ALA A 297 -7.92 -6.68 16.92
C ALA A 297 -9.41 -6.96 17.17
N GLU A 298 -9.83 -7.25 18.39
CA GLU A 298 -11.26 -7.45 18.76
C GLU A 298 -12.11 -6.20 18.50
N ILE A 299 -11.49 -5.02 18.44
CA ILE A 299 -12.20 -3.76 18.11
C ILE A 299 -12.68 -3.73 16.66
N LEU A 300 -12.11 -4.54 15.75
CA LEU A 300 -12.64 -4.72 14.39
C LEU A 300 -14.09 -5.23 14.38
N GLU A 301 -14.49 -5.94 15.43
CA GLU A 301 -15.80 -6.58 15.60
C GLU A 301 -16.83 -5.64 16.25
N GLU A 302 -16.44 -4.42 16.64
CA GLU A 302 -17.34 -3.44 17.26
C GLU A 302 -18.29 -2.79 16.24
N ASP A 303 -19.38 -2.21 16.76
CA ASP A 303 -20.41 -1.59 15.94
C ASP A 303 -19.96 -0.21 15.42
N ALA A 304 -19.94 -0.04 14.13
CA ALA A 304 -19.67 1.22 13.44
C ALA A 304 -20.31 1.23 12.06
N ASP A 305 -20.27 2.35 11.37
CA ASP A 305 -20.83 2.50 10.03
C ASP A 305 -19.82 2.14 8.95
N ILE A 306 -18.54 2.45 9.19
CA ILE A 306 -17.44 2.24 8.24
C ILE A 306 -16.24 1.63 8.97
N LEU A 307 -15.62 0.62 8.38
CA LEU A 307 -14.37 0.01 8.84
C LEU A 307 -13.26 0.25 7.82
N ILE A 308 -12.13 0.81 8.27
CA ILE A 308 -10.95 1.12 7.45
C ILE A 308 -9.73 0.32 7.95
N PRO A 309 -9.51 -0.90 7.46
CA PRO A 309 -8.26 -1.61 7.70
C PRO A 309 -7.12 -0.96 6.90
N ALA A 310 -6.17 -0.31 7.60
CA ALA A 310 -5.08 0.46 7.02
C ALA A 310 -3.69 0.05 7.53
N ALA A 311 -3.56 -1.15 8.10
CA ALA A 311 -2.31 -1.62 8.70
C ALA A 311 -1.67 -2.76 7.93
N MET A 312 -2.27 -3.94 7.96
CA MET A 312 -1.68 -5.17 7.46
C MET A 312 -2.65 -5.97 6.60
N GLU A 313 -2.10 -6.89 5.80
CA GLU A 313 -2.83 -7.90 5.07
C GLU A 313 -3.53 -8.91 5.99
N LEU A 314 -4.60 -9.53 5.50
CA LEU A 314 -5.32 -10.66 6.11
C LEU A 314 -5.81 -10.44 7.56
N VAL A 315 -6.02 -9.19 7.95
CA VAL A 315 -6.52 -8.85 9.30
C VAL A 315 -7.98 -9.22 9.51
N ILE A 316 -8.76 -9.26 8.43
CA ILE A 316 -10.12 -9.81 8.39
C ILE A 316 -10.04 -11.15 7.67
N ASN A 317 -10.29 -12.21 8.41
CA ASN A 317 -10.13 -13.57 7.95
C ASN A 317 -11.30 -14.44 8.43
N LYS A 318 -11.30 -15.72 8.08
CA LYS A 318 -12.35 -16.67 8.46
C LYS A 318 -12.65 -16.69 9.97
N GLY A 319 -11.65 -16.39 10.83
CA GLY A 319 -11.80 -16.43 12.29
C GLY A 319 -12.62 -15.27 12.87
N ASN A 320 -12.69 -14.12 12.18
CA ASN A 320 -13.39 -12.93 12.67
C ASN A 320 -14.47 -12.38 11.73
N ALA A 321 -14.52 -12.78 10.47
CA ALA A 321 -15.47 -12.26 9.49
C ALA A 321 -16.95 -12.36 9.93
N GLU A 322 -17.34 -13.47 10.56
CA GLU A 322 -18.70 -13.66 11.07
C GLU A 322 -19.09 -12.64 12.14
N LYS A 323 -18.10 -12.11 12.89
CA LYS A 323 -18.32 -11.18 14.01
C LYS A 323 -18.29 -9.72 13.58
N ILE A 324 -17.81 -9.40 12.37
CA ILE A 324 -17.82 -8.03 11.83
C ILE A 324 -19.27 -7.53 11.75
N LYS A 325 -19.54 -6.40 12.39
CA LYS A 325 -20.86 -5.76 12.43
C LYS A 325 -21.00 -4.60 11.46
N THR A 326 -19.89 -4.06 11.02
CA THR A 326 -19.83 -2.88 10.15
C THR A 326 -20.36 -3.22 8.76
N PRO A 327 -21.33 -2.46 8.22
CA PRO A 327 -21.95 -2.75 6.92
C PRO A 327 -21.10 -2.32 5.72
N LEU A 328 -20.10 -1.45 5.92
CA LEU A 328 -19.22 -0.95 4.87
C LEU A 328 -17.77 -1.06 5.29
N ILE A 329 -16.98 -1.78 4.50
CA ILE A 329 -15.52 -1.88 4.66
C ILE A 329 -14.86 -1.16 3.47
N ILE A 330 -13.82 -0.36 3.73
CA ILE A 330 -12.96 0.18 2.69
C ILE A 330 -11.50 -0.23 2.94
N GLU A 331 -10.95 -0.99 2.04
CA GLU A 331 -9.63 -1.59 2.16
C GLU A 331 -8.52 -0.57 1.88
N ALA A 332 -7.99 0.04 2.93
CA ALA A 332 -6.90 1.00 2.81
C ALA A 332 -5.50 0.36 2.79
N ALA A 333 -5.33 -0.80 3.44
CA ALA A 333 -4.15 -1.65 3.27
C ALA A 333 -4.28 -2.52 2.01
N ASN A 334 -3.22 -3.22 1.61
CA ASN A 334 -3.28 -4.20 0.53
C ASN A 334 -3.78 -5.55 1.07
N GLY A 335 -4.84 -6.12 0.45
CA GLY A 335 -5.39 -7.41 0.80
C GLY A 335 -5.73 -7.61 2.29
N PRO A 336 -6.37 -6.65 2.97
CA PRO A 336 -6.67 -6.79 4.40
C PRO A 336 -7.76 -7.81 4.68
N VAL A 337 -8.59 -8.15 3.69
CA VAL A 337 -9.65 -9.16 3.76
C VAL A 337 -9.20 -10.40 3.00
N SER A 338 -9.25 -11.58 3.66
CA SER A 338 -8.96 -12.84 2.99
C SER A 338 -10.11 -13.24 2.06
N SER A 339 -9.83 -14.08 1.04
CA SER A 339 -10.86 -14.54 0.10
C SER A 339 -12.00 -15.31 0.79
N GLU A 340 -11.70 -16.08 1.84
CA GLU A 340 -12.73 -16.77 2.63
C GLU A 340 -13.56 -15.77 3.45
N ALA A 341 -12.94 -14.73 3.98
CA ALA A 341 -13.65 -13.67 4.71
C ALA A 341 -14.55 -12.86 3.78
N ASP A 342 -14.09 -12.56 2.56
CA ASP A 342 -14.86 -11.86 1.54
C ASP A 342 -16.18 -12.62 1.21
N GLU A 343 -16.11 -13.94 1.06
CA GLU A 343 -17.31 -14.76 0.84
C GLU A 343 -18.30 -14.69 2.02
N ILE A 344 -17.81 -14.77 3.24
CA ILE A 344 -18.63 -14.67 4.46
C ILE A 344 -19.28 -13.29 4.54
N LEU A 345 -18.49 -12.21 4.36
CA LEU A 345 -18.96 -10.84 4.44
C LEU A 345 -20.00 -10.52 3.35
N THR A 346 -19.76 -10.99 2.13
CA THR A 346 -20.68 -10.85 1.00
C THR A 346 -22.02 -11.53 1.31
N GLN A 347 -22.02 -12.77 1.88
CA GLN A 347 -23.24 -13.46 2.29
C GLN A 347 -23.99 -12.72 3.41
N LYS A 348 -23.27 -12.00 4.28
CA LYS A 348 -23.85 -11.14 5.32
C LYS A 348 -24.40 -9.80 4.77
N GLY A 349 -24.18 -9.49 3.49
CA GLY A 349 -24.58 -8.23 2.87
C GLY A 349 -23.66 -7.05 3.21
N VAL A 350 -22.45 -7.31 3.70
CA VAL A 350 -21.43 -6.28 3.90
C VAL A 350 -20.88 -5.85 2.55
N VAL A 351 -20.80 -4.55 2.32
CA VAL A 351 -20.20 -3.98 1.09
C VAL A 351 -18.72 -3.74 1.34
N ILE A 352 -17.88 -4.18 0.41
CA ILE A 352 -16.43 -3.97 0.46
C ILE A 352 -16.01 -3.10 -0.72
N ILE A 353 -15.37 -1.96 -0.44
CA ILE A 353 -14.67 -1.16 -1.45
C ILE A 353 -13.24 -1.71 -1.51
N PRO A 354 -12.82 -2.32 -2.63
CA PRO A 354 -11.58 -3.07 -2.70
C PRO A 354 -10.33 -2.18 -2.67
N ASP A 355 -9.25 -2.73 -2.17
CA ASP A 355 -7.94 -2.09 -2.01
C ASP A 355 -7.38 -1.52 -3.32
N LEU A 356 -7.53 -2.27 -4.42
CA LEU A 356 -7.06 -1.85 -5.75
C LEU A 356 -7.61 -0.47 -6.15
N TYR A 357 -8.83 -0.15 -5.73
CA TYR A 357 -9.47 1.14 -5.97
C TYR A 357 -9.20 2.11 -4.83
N ALA A 358 -9.45 1.70 -3.60
CA ALA A 358 -9.44 2.58 -2.43
C ALA A 358 -8.06 3.19 -2.14
N ASN A 359 -6.98 2.42 -2.26
CA ASN A 359 -5.62 2.86 -1.96
C ASN A 359 -4.80 3.25 -3.22
N ALA A 360 -5.43 3.34 -4.38
CA ALA A 360 -4.79 3.71 -5.64
C ALA A 360 -4.25 5.16 -5.68
N GLY A 361 -4.64 6.03 -4.76
CA GLY A 361 -4.17 7.41 -4.69
C GLY A 361 -2.65 7.54 -4.70
N GLY A 362 -1.94 6.59 -4.10
CA GLY A 362 -0.48 6.49 -4.20
C GLY A 362 0.02 6.26 -5.63
N ALA A 363 -0.64 5.40 -6.41
CA ALA A 363 -0.31 5.14 -7.81
C ALA A 363 -0.66 6.33 -8.70
N VAL A 364 -1.82 6.95 -8.50
CA VAL A 364 -2.24 8.18 -9.21
C VAL A 364 -1.24 9.31 -8.99
N SER A 365 -0.70 9.44 -7.77
CA SER A 365 0.30 10.45 -7.46
C SER A 365 1.59 10.31 -8.29
N TYR A 366 1.92 9.12 -8.79
CA TYR A 366 3.08 8.90 -9.66
C TYR A 366 2.95 9.59 -11.02
N THR A 367 1.73 9.74 -11.54
CA THR A 367 1.46 10.41 -12.82
C THR A 367 1.33 11.91 -12.68
N HIS A 368 0.53 12.35 -11.72
CA HIS A 368 0.24 13.78 -11.52
C HIS A 368 1.37 14.50 -10.79
N LEU A 369 2.14 13.79 -9.99
CA LEU A 369 3.29 14.31 -9.26
C LEU A 369 4.62 13.90 -9.92
N GLY A 370 4.58 13.36 -11.14
CA GLY A 370 5.71 13.13 -12.02
C GLY A 370 6.63 11.95 -11.67
N ALA A 371 6.36 10.77 -12.21
CA ALA A 371 7.45 9.83 -12.53
C ALA A 371 8.41 10.47 -13.55
N HIS A 372 7.94 11.50 -14.24
CA HIS A 372 8.71 12.43 -15.04
C HIS A 372 9.10 13.69 -14.24
N GLU A 373 9.75 13.51 -13.09
CA GLU A 373 10.46 14.60 -12.40
C GLU A 373 11.65 15.04 -13.27
N THR A 374 11.37 15.36 -14.52
CA THR A 374 12.31 15.91 -15.48
C THR A 374 12.15 17.42 -15.53
N VAL A 375 13.22 18.12 -15.86
CA VAL A 375 13.34 19.59 -16.02
C VAL A 375 12.22 20.22 -16.89
N ARG A 376 11.43 19.44 -17.62
CA ARG A 376 10.31 19.91 -18.45
C ARG A 376 9.10 20.45 -17.68
N ASN A 377 8.97 20.18 -16.39
CA ASN A 377 7.86 20.70 -15.57
C ASN A 377 8.23 21.96 -14.77
N LEU A 378 9.37 22.57 -15.06
CA LEU A 378 9.85 23.83 -14.45
C LEU A 378 9.71 25.04 -15.39
N VAL A 379 8.87 24.94 -16.44
CA VAL A 379 8.54 26.08 -17.31
C VAL A 379 7.05 26.36 -17.29
#